data_5e0c422f181dec44d3c7518f32bdc1fc
#
_entry.id   5e0c422f181dec44d3c7518f32bdc1fc
#
_cell.length_a   1.000
_cell.length_b   1.000
_cell.length_c   1.000
_cell.angle_alpha   90.00
_cell.angle_beta   90.00
_cell.angle_gamma   90.00
#
_symmetry.space_group_name_H-M   'P 1'
#
loop_
_entity.id
_entity.type
_entity.pdbx_description
1 polymer ?
#
loop_
_entity_poly.entity_id
_entity_poly.type
_entity_poly.pdbx_seq_one_letter_code
_entity_poly.pdbx_strand_id
1 'polypeptide(L)'
;MSSTQKPADVTAERRRHWWWTVPGCLAMVLLNAAVSYGIVRLNAPVTAAFNMKQTVDAFFDSASQKQLSEAQSKALSARFNTALEASLQAWQQKHHAVILVSPAVVQGAPDITREIQQDIAQRMRAEP
;
A
#
# COMPACT_ATOMS: atom_id res chain seq x y z
N MET A 1 -7.93 -68.47 41.89
CA MET A 1 -8.34 -67.98 40.57
C MET A 1 -7.92 -66.51 40.43
N SER A 2 -6.75 -66.30 39.93
CA SER A 2 -6.21 -64.89 39.71
C SER A 2 -6.43 -64.50 38.27
N SER A 3 -7.40 -63.68 38.06
CA SER A 3 -7.61 -63.06 36.75
C SER A 3 -6.56 -61.96 36.54
N THR A 4 -5.47 -62.31 35.89
CA THR A 4 -4.49 -61.31 35.43
C THR A 4 -5.10 -60.57 34.25
N GLN A 5 -5.77 -59.50 34.53
CA GLN A 5 -6.26 -58.59 33.50
C GLN A 5 -5.07 -57.83 32.93
N LYS A 6 -4.64 -58.27 31.77
CA LYS A 6 -3.60 -57.64 30.99
C LYS A 6 -4.05 -56.18 30.65
N PRO A 7 -3.32 -55.16 31.00
CA PRO A 7 -3.69 -53.81 30.59
C PRO A 7 -3.59 -53.73 29.07
N ALA A 8 -4.75 -53.68 28.45
CA ALA A 8 -4.86 -53.55 27.02
C ALA A 8 -4.23 -52.23 26.55
N ASP A 9 -3.46 -52.33 25.54
CA ASP A 9 -2.78 -51.40 24.67
C ASP A 9 -3.46 -50.00 24.45
N VAL A 10 -3.61 -49.25 25.53
CA VAL A 10 -4.04 -47.84 25.45
C VAL A 10 -2.95 -46.99 24.78
N THR A 11 -1.71 -47.47 24.83
CA THR A 11 -0.56 -46.76 24.24
C THR A 11 -0.46 -46.93 22.73
N ALA A 12 -0.92 -48.03 22.15
CA ALA A 12 -0.87 -48.30 20.71
C ALA A 12 -1.95 -47.51 19.95
N GLU A 13 -3.15 -47.39 20.52
CA GLU A 13 -4.22 -46.57 19.94
C GLU A 13 -3.89 -45.09 19.97
N ARG A 14 -3.29 -44.61 21.04
CA ARG A 14 -2.85 -43.24 21.19
C ARG A 14 -1.77 -42.85 20.18
N ARG A 15 -0.84 -43.77 19.85
CA ARG A 15 0.18 -43.58 18.83
C ARG A 15 -0.40 -43.51 17.43
N ARG A 16 -1.42 -44.31 17.12
CA ARG A 16 -2.05 -44.36 15.80
C ARG A 16 -2.80 -43.10 15.47
N HIS A 17 -3.50 -42.51 16.45
CA HIS A 17 -4.14 -41.21 16.31
C HIS A 17 -3.14 -40.07 16.15
N TRP A 18 -2.01 -40.10 16.82
CA TRP A 18 -0.96 -39.10 16.70
C TRP A 18 -0.35 -39.07 15.29
N TRP A 19 -0.18 -40.22 14.67
CA TRP A 19 0.38 -40.30 13.31
C TRP A 19 -0.53 -39.66 12.25
N TRP A 20 -1.82 -39.57 12.51
CA TRP A 20 -2.78 -38.92 11.61
C TRP A 20 -3.08 -37.46 12.00
N THR A 21 -3.02 -37.12 13.29
CA THR A 21 -3.28 -35.75 13.78
C THR A 21 -2.11 -34.81 13.52
N VAL A 22 -0.86 -35.28 13.65
CA VAL A 22 0.34 -34.45 13.39
C VAL A 22 0.42 -33.97 11.93
N PRO A 23 0.29 -34.83 10.90
CA PRO A 23 0.29 -34.34 9.51
C PRO A 23 -0.94 -33.47 9.19
N GLY A 24 -2.09 -33.74 9.82
CA GLY A 24 -3.27 -32.90 9.68
C GLY A 24 -3.07 -31.48 10.23
N CYS A 25 -2.51 -31.37 11.43
CA CYS A 25 -2.16 -30.07 12.02
C CYS A 25 -1.10 -29.34 11.19
N LEU A 26 -0.08 -30.05 10.71
CA LEU A 26 0.97 -29.46 9.88
C LEU A 26 0.40 -28.94 8.55
N ALA A 27 -0.47 -29.71 7.90
CA ALA A 27 -1.14 -29.30 6.66
C ALA A 27 -1.99 -28.06 6.89
N MET A 28 -2.71 -27.96 8.01
CA MET A 28 -3.54 -26.79 8.34
C MET A 28 -2.69 -25.56 8.62
N VAL A 29 -1.55 -25.68 9.29
CA VAL A 29 -0.61 -24.59 9.52
C VAL A 29 -0.01 -24.08 8.19
N LEU A 30 0.40 -25.00 7.32
CA LEU A 30 0.92 -24.65 5.99
C LEU A 30 -0.12 -23.96 5.11
N LEU A 31 -1.36 -24.44 5.13
CA LEU A 31 -2.47 -23.82 4.41
C LEU A 31 -2.73 -22.41 4.93
N ASN A 32 -2.78 -22.24 6.25
CA ASN A 32 -2.98 -20.93 6.87
C ASN A 32 -1.83 -19.96 6.54
N ALA A 33 -0.59 -20.43 6.59
CA ALA A 33 0.58 -19.65 6.22
C ALA A 33 0.54 -19.24 4.72
N ALA A 34 0.15 -20.13 3.83
CA ALA A 34 0.03 -19.86 2.40
C ALA A 34 -1.08 -18.84 2.12
N VAL A 35 -2.24 -18.97 2.75
CA VAL A 35 -3.36 -18.01 2.64
C VAL A 35 -2.94 -16.65 3.18
N SER A 36 -2.33 -16.61 4.37
CA SER A 36 -1.84 -15.35 4.98
C SER A 36 -0.81 -14.67 4.09
N TYR A 37 0.13 -15.42 3.56
CA TYR A 37 1.14 -14.89 2.64
C TYR A 37 0.51 -14.35 1.35
N GLY A 38 -0.47 -15.07 0.79
CA GLY A 38 -1.21 -14.62 -0.39
C GLY A 38 -1.97 -13.32 -0.14
N ILE A 39 -2.68 -13.21 1.00
CA ILE A 39 -3.42 -12.00 1.36
C ILE A 39 -2.48 -10.81 1.54
N VAL A 40 -1.35 -11.00 2.24
CA VAL A 40 -0.35 -9.93 2.44
C VAL A 40 0.22 -9.47 1.10
N ARG A 41 0.57 -10.40 0.21
CA ARG A 41 1.11 -10.08 -1.13
C ARG A 41 0.13 -9.32 -2.00
N LEU A 42 -1.15 -9.70 -1.97
CA LEU A 42 -2.19 -9.08 -2.79
C LEU A 42 -2.68 -7.73 -2.25
N ASN A 43 -2.61 -7.54 -0.93
CA ASN A 43 -3.14 -6.35 -0.26
C ASN A 43 -2.05 -5.43 0.31
N ALA A 44 -0.76 -5.77 0.16
CA ALA A 44 0.31 -4.90 0.60
C ALA A 44 0.25 -3.58 -0.18
N PRO A 45 0.01 -2.44 0.49
CA PRO A 45 -0.03 -1.15 -0.19
C PRO A 45 1.36 -0.85 -0.77
N VAL A 46 1.38 -0.45 -2.03
CA VAL A 46 2.60 0.07 -2.65
C VAL A 46 2.90 1.43 -2.01
N THR A 47 4.11 1.61 -1.54
CA THR A 47 4.56 2.88 -1.00
C THR A 47 5.28 3.66 -2.10
N ALA A 48 4.90 4.92 -2.30
CA ALA A 48 5.53 5.81 -3.28
C ALA A 48 5.97 7.12 -2.62
N ALA A 49 7.04 7.73 -3.12
CA ALA A 49 7.55 9.00 -2.66
C ALA A 49 7.10 10.13 -3.59
N PHE A 50 6.65 11.24 -3.00
CA PHE A 50 6.27 12.45 -3.70
C PHE A 50 6.96 13.68 -3.11
N ASN A 51 7.64 14.45 -3.96
CA ASN A 51 8.30 15.69 -3.55
C ASN A 51 7.34 16.87 -3.66
N MET A 52 6.59 17.12 -2.60
CA MET A 52 5.66 18.23 -2.50
C MET A 52 6.36 19.56 -2.71
N LYS A 53 7.49 19.78 -2.04
CA LYS A 53 8.24 21.04 -2.14
C LYS A 53 8.64 21.37 -3.58
N GLN A 54 9.24 20.42 -4.27
CA GLN A 54 9.66 20.60 -5.67
C GLN A 54 8.47 20.93 -6.57
N THR A 55 7.33 20.30 -6.36
CA THR A 55 6.13 20.52 -7.17
C THR A 55 5.53 21.91 -6.92
N VAL A 56 5.46 22.33 -5.66
CA VAL A 56 4.95 23.66 -5.29
C VAL A 56 5.90 24.75 -5.77
N ASP A 57 7.21 24.59 -5.58
CA ASP A 57 8.21 25.54 -6.05
C ASP A 57 8.15 25.73 -7.58
N ALA A 58 8.07 24.64 -8.33
CA ALA A 58 7.93 24.68 -9.81
C ALA A 58 6.66 25.39 -10.26
N PHE A 59 5.56 25.21 -9.53
CA PHE A 59 4.30 25.92 -9.80
C PHE A 59 4.44 27.43 -9.56
N PHE A 60 4.98 27.84 -8.42
CA PHE A 60 5.16 29.25 -8.09
C PHE A 60 6.15 29.95 -9.04
N ASP A 61 7.22 29.29 -9.44
CA ASP A 61 8.14 29.80 -10.45
C ASP A 61 7.44 30.06 -11.79
N SER A 62 6.63 29.11 -12.22
CA SER A 62 5.84 29.25 -13.45
C SER A 62 4.78 30.37 -13.35
N ALA A 63 4.15 30.51 -12.20
CA ALA A 63 3.13 31.52 -11.95
C ALA A 63 3.74 32.94 -11.89
N SER A 64 4.91 33.08 -11.26
CA SER A 64 5.59 34.39 -11.13
C SER A 64 6.01 34.97 -12.46
N GLN A 65 6.31 34.16 -13.47
CA GLN A 65 6.65 34.58 -14.81
C GLN A 65 5.46 35.17 -15.59
N LYS A 66 4.23 34.91 -15.17
CA LYS A 66 3.02 35.32 -15.89
C LYS A 66 2.49 36.71 -15.54
N GLN A 67 3.10 37.41 -14.60
CA GLN A 67 2.66 38.76 -14.16
C GLN A 67 1.16 38.84 -13.86
N LEU A 68 0.66 37.90 -13.06
CA LEU A 68 -0.75 37.83 -12.71
C LEU A 68 -1.13 38.87 -11.66
N SER A 69 -2.37 39.38 -11.73
CA SER A 69 -2.96 40.16 -10.64
C SER A 69 -3.13 39.29 -9.37
N GLU A 70 -3.32 39.93 -8.22
CA GLU A 70 -3.53 39.25 -6.96
C GLU A 70 -4.74 38.29 -7.02
N ALA A 71 -5.85 38.74 -7.60
CA ALA A 71 -7.04 37.91 -7.79
C ALA A 71 -6.79 36.70 -8.70
N GLN A 72 -6.03 36.91 -9.81
CA GLN A 72 -5.65 35.83 -10.72
C GLN A 72 -4.69 34.84 -10.07
N SER A 73 -3.73 35.32 -9.29
CA SER A 73 -2.79 34.45 -8.55
C SER A 73 -3.53 33.58 -7.51
N LYS A 74 -4.49 34.16 -6.79
CA LYS A 74 -5.31 33.45 -5.82
C LYS A 74 -6.18 32.39 -6.47
N ALA A 75 -6.83 32.71 -7.59
CA ALA A 75 -7.63 31.76 -8.36
C ALA A 75 -6.76 30.62 -8.93
N LEU A 76 -5.59 30.93 -9.45
CA LEU A 76 -4.65 29.95 -9.99
C LEU A 76 -4.12 29.01 -8.91
N SER A 77 -3.81 29.52 -7.71
CA SER A 77 -3.37 28.72 -6.56
C SER A 77 -4.48 27.77 -6.08
N ALA A 78 -5.73 28.23 -6.05
CA ALA A 78 -6.87 27.41 -5.69
C ALA A 78 -7.07 26.25 -6.70
N ARG A 79 -6.96 26.54 -8.00
CA ARG A 79 -7.02 25.51 -9.06
C ARG A 79 -5.88 24.52 -8.95
N PHE A 80 -4.68 24.98 -8.68
CA PHE A 80 -3.52 24.10 -8.47
C PHE A 80 -3.73 23.16 -7.29
N ASN A 81 -4.18 23.66 -6.15
CA ASN A 81 -4.46 22.82 -4.98
C ASN A 81 -5.49 21.74 -5.28
N THR A 82 -6.58 22.11 -5.95
CA THR A 82 -7.62 21.15 -6.37
C THR A 82 -7.05 20.10 -7.33
N ALA A 83 -6.27 20.50 -8.31
CA ALA A 83 -5.62 19.58 -9.25
C ALA A 83 -4.60 18.66 -8.57
N LEU A 84 -3.83 19.20 -7.63
CA LEU A 84 -2.86 18.42 -6.82
C LEU A 84 -3.57 17.33 -6.01
N GLU A 85 -4.59 17.69 -5.26
CA GLU A 85 -5.36 16.74 -4.46
C GLU A 85 -6.00 15.66 -5.34
N ALA A 86 -6.63 16.06 -6.45
CA ALA A 86 -7.25 15.14 -7.39
C ALA A 86 -6.23 14.17 -8.02
N SER A 87 -5.04 14.66 -8.39
CA SER A 87 -3.96 13.86 -8.95
C SER A 87 -3.42 12.83 -7.96
N LEU A 88 -3.18 13.23 -6.72
CA LEU A 88 -2.71 12.35 -5.66
C LEU A 88 -3.75 11.28 -5.36
N GLN A 89 -5.02 11.67 -5.21
CA GLN A 89 -6.11 10.74 -4.93
C GLN A 89 -6.32 9.74 -6.07
N ALA A 90 -6.32 10.18 -7.32
CA ALA A 90 -6.47 9.32 -8.49
C ALA A 90 -5.32 8.30 -8.59
N TRP A 91 -4.10 8.75 -8.33
CA TRP A 91 -2.93 7.87 -8.33
C TRP A 91 -2.99 6.82 -7.23
N GLN A 92 -3.37 7.21 -6.00
CA GLN A 92 -3.56 6.29 -4.88
C GLN A 92 -4.61 5.22 -5.18
N GLN A 93 -5.75 5.61 -5.73
CA GLN A 93 -6.83 4.68 -6.07
C GLN A 93 -6.42 3.71 -7.18
N LYS A 94 -5.74 4.22 -8.21
CA LYS A 94 -5.28 3.40 -9.34
C LYS A 94 -4.26 2.33 -8.94
N HIS A 95 -3.35 2.67 -8.02
CA HIS A 95 -2.22 1.81 -7.64
C HIS A 95 -2.40 1.14 -6.28
N HIS A 96 -3.51 1.39 -5.57
CA HIS A 96 -3.72 0.92 -4.19
C HIS A 96 -2.51 1.24 -3.29
N ALA A 97 -2.02 2.47 -3.37
CA ALA A 97 -0.75 2.88 -2.81
C ALA A 97 -0.89 3.91 -1.69
N VAL A 98 0.12 3.99 -0.86
CA VAL A 98 0.32 5.08 0.10
C VAL A 98 1.40 6.02 -0.43
N ILE A 99 1.08 7.31 -0.52
CA ILE A 99 2.02 8.34 -0.94
C ILE A 99 2.64 8.98 0.29
N LEU A 100 3.96 8.96 0.37
CA LEU A 100 4.74 9.60 1.41
C LEU A 100 5.47 10.82 0.86
N VAL A 101 5.62 11.85 1.67
CA VAL A 101 6.47 12.99 1.31
C VAL A 101 7.95 12.58 1.27
N SER A 102 8.68 13.03 0.26
CA SER A 102 10.06 12.60 0.02
C SER A 102 10.99 12.71 1.24
N PRO A 103 10.90 13.75 2.11
CA PRO A 103 11.73 13.80 3.32
C PRO A 103 11.49 12.67 4.32
N ALA A 104 10.32 12.02 4.27
CA ALA A 104 10.00 10.88 5.14
C ALA A 104 10.50 9.53 4.58
N VAL A 105 11.01 9.52 3.35
CA VAL A 105 11.47 8.30 2.67
C VAL A 105 12.98 8.35 2.53
N VAL A 106 13.66 7.46 3.25
CA VAL A 106 15.14 7.36 3.19
C VAL A 106 15.58 6.55 1.97
N GLN A 107 14.89 5.44 1.67
CA GLN A 107 15.23 4.57 0.54
C GLN A 107 14.08 3.58 0.23
N GLY A 108 14.00 3.13 -1.00
CA GLY A 108 13.20 1.96 -1.40
C GLY A 108 11.78 2.25 -1.91
N ALA A 109 11.32 3.51 -1.88
CA ALA A 109 10.05 3.88 -2.50
C ALA A 109 10.29 4.54 -3.87
N PRO A 110 9.53 4.17 -4.91
CA PRO A 110 9.63 4.83 -6.21
C PRO A 110 9.17 6.29 -6.13
N ASP A 111 9.89 7.17 -6.81
CA ASP A 111 9.55 8.59 -6.90
C ASP A 111 8.54 8.81 -8.03
N ILE A 112 7.35 9.24 -7.65
CA ILE A 112 6.24 9.53 -8.58
C ILE A 112 6.05 11.03 -8.86
N THR A 113 6.97 11.87 -8.41
CA THR A 113 6.85 13.34 -8.52
C THR A 113 6.58 13.79 -9.94
N ARG A 114 7.33 13.29 -10.92
CA ARG A 114 7.14 13.64 -12.33
C ARG A 114 5.77 13.23 -12.88
N GLU A 115 5.32 12.04 -12.52
CA GLU A 115 4.02 11.52 -12.95
C GLU A 115 2.87 12.36 -12.40
N ILE A 116 2.93 12.73 -11.13
CA ILE A 116 1.95 13.63 -10.50
C ILE A 116 1.99 15.02 -11.12
N GLN A 117 3.17 15.58 -11.36
CA GLN A 117 3.30 16.90 -12.02
C GLN A 117 2.68 16.92 -13.41
N GLN A 118 2.85 15.86 -14.18
CA GLN A 118 2.23 15.72 -15.50
C GLN A 118 0.70 15.65 -15.42
N ASP A 119 0.16 14.90 -14.47
CA ASP A 119 -1.29 14.81 -14.28
C ASP A 119 -1.88 16.14 -13.81
N ILE A 120 -1.23 16.85 -12.89
CA ILE A 120 -1.62 18.20 -12.49
C ILE A 120 -1.67 19.14 -13.71
N ALA A 121 -0.64 19.12 -14.54
CA ALA A 121 -0.58 19.96 -15.73
C ALA A 121 -1.71 19.65 -16.72
N GLN A 122 -2.07 18.39 -16.88
CA GLN A 122 -3.21 17.99 -17.72
C GLN A 122 -4.54 18.48 -17.14
N ARG A 123 -4.76 18.33 -15.84
CA ARG A 123 -5.98 18.79 -15.16
C ARG A 123 -6.13 20.30 -15.24
N MET A 124 -5.05 21.04 -15.06
CA MET A 124 -5.06 22.49 -15.15
C MET A 124 -5.30 23.03 -16.56
N ARG A 125 -5.01 22.24 -17.60
CA ARG A 125 -5.34 22.60 -18.99
C ARG A 125 -6.78 22.23 -19.36
N ALA A 126 -7.30 21.16 -18.78
CA ALA A 126 -8.63 20.65 -19.11
C ALA A 126 -9.77 21.49 -18.51
N GLU A 127 -9.51 22.21 -17.41
CA GLU A 127 -10.47 23.16 -16.84
C GLU A 127 -10.33 24.52 -17.52
N PRO A 128 -11.40 25.04 -18.11
CA PRO A 128 -11.42 26.36 -18.69
C PRO A 128 -11.32 27.49 -17.66
#